data_8429d7d3ead7090e47c09aa51a3696d5
#
_entry.id   8429d7d3ead7090e47c09aa51a3696d5
#
_cell.length_a   1.000
_cell.length_b   1.000
_cell.length_c   1.000
_cell.angle_alpha   90.00
_cell.angle_beta   90.00
_cell.angle_gamma   90.00
#
_symmetry.space_group_name_H-M   'P 1'
#
loop_
_entity.id
_entity.type
_entity.pdbx_description
1 polymer ?
#
loop_
_entity_poly.entity_id
_entity_poly.type
_entity_poly.pdbx_seq_one_letter_code
_entity_poly.pdbx_strand_id
1 'polypeptide(L)'
;MKRNLLKKALAGLLSAALLALPTLAAEPQQLSPWAVSELANSYALGLVDDSYTTYIQSPVTTEQLESMTKVVADKLAVLELDQRTADAAGLVVDTTRGGVMNALYQEAAAYDLPGVEEGPEAFLTGLGVVQGDGASLAAERTCTYQEAMVMTNRLILAIYDGQDAGSKGLLWKA
;
A
#
# COMPACT_ATOMS: atom_id res chain seq x y z
N MET A 1 58.96 -15.55 26.20
CA MET A 1 57.69 -16.23 25.76
C MET A 1 56.39 -15.72 26.38
N LYS A 2 56.38 -14.66 27.20
CA LYS A 2 55.13 -14.19 27.88
C LYS A 2 54.35 -13.05 27.18
N ARG A 3 54.95 -12.41 26.15
CA ARG A 3 54.31 -11.24 25.45
C ARG A 3 53.27 -11.61 24.39
N ASN A 4 53.24 -12.85 23.90
CA ASN A 4 52.30 -13.26 22.84
C ASN A 4 50.98 -13.85 23.36
N LEU A 5 50.91 -14.20 24.65
CA LEU A 5 49.70 -14.68 25.26
C LEU A 5 48.72 -13.54 25.59
N LEU A 6 49.26 -12.35 25.93
CA LEU A 6 48.42 -11.18 26.23
C LEU A 6 47.71 -10.63 24.98
N LYS A 7 48.38 -10.69 23.81
CA LYS A 7 47.81 -10.22 22.54
C LYS A 7 46.69 -11.13 21.99
N LYS A 8 46.76 -12.43 22.32
CA LYS A 8 45.71 -13.38 21.92
C LYS A 8 44.49 -13.33 22.83
N ALA A 9 44.64 -12.95 24.09
CA ALA A 9 43.54 -12.76 25.02
C ALA A 9 42.74 -11.48 24.73
N LEU A 10 43.40 -10.40 24.25
CA LEU A 10 42.71 -9.16 23.89
C LEU A 10 41.88 -9.28 22.59
N ALA A 11 42.31 -10.11 21.63
CA ALA A 11 41.62 -10.33 20.37
C ALA A 11 40.33 -11.17 20.56
N GLY A 12 40.33 -12.03 21.57
CA GLY A 12 39.13 -12.86 21.86
C GLY A 12 37.98 -12.12 22.59
N LEU A 13 38.35 -11.06 23.33
CA LEU A 13 37.33 -10.27 24.06
C LEU A 13 36.59 -9.23 23.21
N LEU A 14 37.21 -8.78 22.09
CA LEU A 14 36.55 -7.86 21.17
C LEU A 14 35.53 -8.54 20.25
N SER A 15 35.66 -9.85 20.03
CA SER A 15 34.73 -10.59 19.13
C SER A 15 33.44 -11.02 19.82
N ALA A 16 33.37 -11.03 21.16
CA ALA A 16 32.21 -11.43 21.91
C ALA A 16 31.27 -10.26 22.22
N ALA A 17 31.70 -9.01 22.04
CA ALA A 17 30.89 -7.83 22.36
C ALA A 17 29.99 -7.36 21.20
N LEU A 18 30.09 -7.99 20.01
CA LEU A 18 29.30 -7.60 18.83
C LEU A 18 28.02 -8.42 18.65
N LEU A 19 27.70 -9.37 19.52
CA LEU A 19 26.58 -10.30 19.33
C LEU A 19 25.35 -10.05 20.22
N ALA A 20 25.32 -8.94 20.95
CA ALA A 20 24.16 -8.58 21.74
C ALA A 20 23.78 -7.11 21.54
N LEU A 21 23.54 -6.72 20.30
CA LEU A 21 22.64 -5.60 20.07
C LEU A 21 21.23 -6.17 20.27
N PRO A 22 20.47 -5.68 21.27
CA PRO A 22 19.06 -6.01 21.30
C PRO A 22 18.50 -5.52 19.96
N THR A 23 17.95 -6.43 19.17
CA THR A 23 17.03 -6.05 18.13
C THR A 23 15.87 -5.39 18.86
N LEU A 24 15.89 -4.06 18.96
CA LEU A 24 14.73 -3.29 19.39
C LEU A 24 13.66 -3.62 18.33
N ALA A 25 12.78 -4.54 18.68
CA ALA A 25 11.57 -4.72 17.89
C ALA A 25 10.91 -3.35 17.80
N ALA A 26 10.63 -2.90 16.58
CA ALA A 26 9.95 -1.64 16.38
C ALA A 26 8.63 -1.69 17.16
N GLU A 27 8.35 -0.65 17.95
CA GLU A 27 7.08 -0.58 18.65
C GLU A 27 5.94 -0.47 17.63
N PRO A 28 4.80 -1.15 17.87
CA PRO A 28 3.64 -1.04 17.02
C PRO A 28 3.21 0.41 16.86
N GLN A 29 3.03 0.84 15.64
CA GLN A 29 2.54 2.17 15.31
C GLN A 29 1.01 2.19 15.41
N GLN A 30 0.44 3.33 15.82
CA GLN A 30 -1.00 3.46 15.91
C GLN A 30 -1.58 4.00 14.60
N LEU A 31 -2.75 3.48 14.23
CA LEU A 31 -3.56 4.05 13.16
C LEU A 31 -3.96 5.49 13.50
N SER A 32 -3.94 6.36 12.52
CA SER A 32 -4.55 7.67 12.66
C SER A 32 -6.06 7.51 12.89
N PRO A 33 -6.69 8.31 13.76
CA PRO A 33 -8.12 8.17 14.07
C PRO A 33 -9.05 8.14 12.86
N TRP A 34 -8.71 8.92 11.84
CA TRP A 34 -9.47 8.97 10.58
C TRP A 34 -9.37 7.68 9.74
N ALA A 35 -8.28 6.92 9.89
CA ALA A 35 -8.05 5.71 9.13
C ALA A 35 -8.68 4.46 9.76
N VAL A 36 -9.04 4.50 11.03
CA VAL A 36 -9.54 3.33 11.77
C VAL A 36 -10.77 2.72 11.11
N SER A 37 -11.77 3.54 10.78
CA SER A 37 -12.99 3.07 10.11
C SER A 37 -12.74 2.64 8.66
N GLU A 38 -11.84 3.35 7.97
CA GLU A 38 -11.50 3.09 6.57
C GLU A 38 -10.79 1.74 6.41
N LEU A 39 -9.98 1.36 7.39
CA LEU A 39 -9.17 0.14 7.33
C LEU A 39 -9.80 -1.06 8.05
N ALA A 40 -11.02 -0.90 8.58
CA ALA A 40 -11.69 -1.98 9.31
C ALA A 40 -11.81 -3.29 8.50
N ASN A 41 -11.93 -3.19 7.19
CA ASN A 41 -12.08 -4.34 6.29
C ASN A 41 -10.78 -4.74 5.57
N SER A 42 -9.67 -4.05 5.83
CA SER A 42 -8.42 -4.25 5.08
C SER A 42 -7.86 -5.66 5.21
N TYR A 43 -8.02 -6.27 6.38
CA TYR A 43 -7.64 -7.67 6.61
C TYR A 43 -8.49 -8.63 5.76
N ALA A 44 -9.80 -8.45 5.77
CA ALA A 44 -10.73 -9.27 4.98
C ALA A 44 -10.54 -9.08 3.47
N LEU A 45 -10.01 -7.94 3.02
CA LEU A 45 -9.65 -7.68 1.63
C LEU A 45 -8.29 -8.27 1.23
N GLY A 46 -7.49 -8.72 2.20
CA GLY A 46 -6.14 -9.23 1.95
C GLY A 46 -5.10 -8.12 1.76
N LEU A 47 -5.38 -6.89 2.20
CA LEU A 47 -4.48 -5.74 2.07
C LEU A 47 -3.40 -5.69 3.13
N VAL A 48 -3.56 -6.41 4.23
CA VAL A 48 -2.65 -6.41 5.37
C VAL A 48 -2.38 -7.82 5.87
N ASP A 49 -1.21 -7.99 6.45
CA ASP A 49 -0.82 -9.14 7.27
C ASP A 49 -0.83 -8.77 8.77
N ASP A 50 -0.48 -9.74 9.63
CA ASP A 50 -0.49 -9.55 11.08
C ASP A 50 0.57 -8.56 11.59
N SER A 51 1.55 -8.19 10.77
CA SER A 51 2.66 -7.29 11.13
C SER A 51 2.43 -5.83 10.73
N TYR A 52 1.32 -5.51 10.02
CA TYR A 52 1.09 -4.19 9.43
C TYR A 52 1.18 -3.02 10.42
N THR A 53 0.79 -3.22 11.69
CA THR A 53 0.83 -2.18 12.71
C THR A 53 2.25 -1.73 13.06
N THR A 54 3.27 -2.53 12.74
CA THR A 54 4.67 -2.19 13.02
C THR A 54 5.16 -1.02 12.17
N TYR A 55 4.59 -0.83 10.98
CA TYR A 55 5.06 0.14 9.99
C TYR A 55 3.96 0.98 9.35
N ILE A 56 2.76 0.99 9.94
CA ILE A 56 1.56 1.61 9.33
C ILE A 56 1.72 3.11 9.02
N GLN A 57 2.50 3.84 9.81
CA GLN A 57 2.79 5.26 9.61
C GLN A 57 4.07 5.52 8.81
N SER A 58 4.81 4.45 8.48
CA SER A 58 6.04 4.57 7.71
C SER A 58 5.73 4.85 6.23
N PRO A 59 6.67 5.39 5.46
CA PRO A 59 6.55 5.45 4.02
C PRO A 59 6.21 4.08 3.42
N VAL A 60 5.27 4.05 2.48
CA VAL A 60 4.97 2.82 1.74
C VAL A 60 6.21 2.37 0.97
N THR A 61 6.49 1.06 0.96
CA THR A 61 7.56 0.49 0.15
C THR A 61 7.05 0.04 -1.22
N THR A 62 7.97 -0.18 -2.16
CA THR A 62 7.62 -0.70 -3.49
C THR A 62 6.94 -2.06 -3.39
N GLU A 63 7.45 -2.95 -2.54
CA GLU A 63 6.88 -4.29 -2.35
C GLU A 63 5.47 -4.24 -1.75
N GLN A 64 5.22 -3.30 -0.83
CA GLN A 64 3.88 -3.07 -0.29
C GLN A 64 2.93 -2.54 -1.35
N LEU A 65 3.38 -1.60 -2.19
CA LEU A 65 2.59 -1.08 -3.29
C LEU A 65 2.26 -2.17 -4.31
N GLU A 66 3.22 -2.97 -4.72
CA GLU A 66 3.02 -4.12 -5.62
C GLU A 66 2.02 -5.14 -5.03
N SER A 67 2.11 -5.41 -3.74
CA SER A 67 1.15 -6.29 -3.07
C SER A 67 -0.28 -5.73 -3.10
N MET A 68 -0.44 -4.43 -2.86
CA MET A 68 -1.75 -3.76 -2.90
C MET A 68 -2.34 -3.71 -4.31
N THR A 69 -1.55 -3.37 -5.32
CA THR A 69 -2.01 -3.37 -6.72
C THR A 69 -2.41 -4.77 -7.17
N LYS A 70 -1.66 -5.80 -6.76
CA LYS A 70 -2.05 -7.18 -7.01
C LYS A 70 -3.41 -7.52 -6.39
N VAL A 71 -3.69 -7.10 -5.16
CA VAL A 71 -5.01 -7.30 -4.54
C VAL A 71 -6.09 -6.61 -5.34
N VAL A 72 -5.86 -5.37 -5.82
CA VAL A 72 -6.82 -4.67 -6.71
C VAL A 72 -7.06 -5.50 -7.97
N ALA A 73 -5.99 -5.90 -8.67
CA ALA A 73 -6.09 -6.71 -9.89
C ALA A 73 -6.90 -7.99 -9.65
N ASP A 74 -6.57 -8.76 -8.59
CA ASP A 74 -7.26 -9.99 -8.24
C ASP A 74 -8.76 -9.74 -7.92
N LYS A 75 -9.08 -8.64 -7.24
CA LYS A 75 -10.48 -8.27 -6.92
C LYS A 75 -11.25 -7.82 -8.15
N LEU A 76 -10.63 -7.09 -9.07
CA LEU A 76 -11.29 -6.67 -10.31
C LEU A 76 -11.47 -7.81 -11.31
N ALA A 77 -10.52 -8.74 -11.37
CA ALA A 77 -10.56 -9.88 -12.30
C ALA A 77 -11.76 -10.82 -12.08
N VAL A 78 -12.35 -10.85 -10.86
CA VAL A 78 -13.55 -11.66 -10.58
C VAL A 78 -14.85 -10.96 -10.94
N LEU A 79 -14.79 -9.67 -11.30
CA LEU A 79 -15.93 -8.94 -11.83
C LEU A 79 -15.96 -9.14 -13.35
N GLU A 80 -17.12 -9.36 -13.89
CA GLU A 80 -17.31 -9.49 -15.35
C GLU A 80 -17.35 -8.09 -16.00
N LEU A 81 -16.25 -7.32 -15.79
CA LEU A 81 -16.11 -5.98 -16.35
C LEU A 81 -15.65 -6.04 -17.79
N ASP A 82 -16.18 -5.15 -18.63
CA ASP A 82 -15.68 -4.97 -19.98
C ASP A 82 -14.22 -4.50 -19.95
N GLN A 83 -13.38 -5.17 -20.73
CA GLN A 83 -11.97 -4.82 -20.82
C GLN A 83 -11.75 -3.63 -21.74
N ARG A 84 -10.81 -2.78 -21.38
CA ARG A 84 -10.40 -1.62 -22.15
C ARG A 84 -8.93 -1.75 -22.54
N THR A 85 -8.62 -1.39 -23.77
CA THR A 85 -7.23 -1.13 -24.15
C THR A 85 -6.89 0.29 -23.71
N ALA A 86 -6.37 0.43 -22.50
CA ALA A 86 -5.95 1.74 -21.98
C ALA A 86 -4.50 1.99 -22.34
N ASP A 87 -4.20 3.21 -22.78
CA ASP A 87 -2.84 3.71 -22.83
C ASP A 87 -2.51 4.36 -21.47
N ALA A 88 -2.09 3.55 -20.51
CA ALA A 88 -1.55 4.03 -19.25
C ALA A 88 -0.02 4.24 -19.33
N ALA A 89 0.54 4.20 -20.54
CA ALA A 89 1.95 4.41 -20.78
C ALA A 89 2.37 5.82 -20.36
N GLY A 90 3.50 5.89 -19.65
CA GLY A 90 4.08 7.15 -19.19
C GLY A 90 3.65 7.63 -17.81
N LEU A 91 2.75 6.94 -17.13
CA LEU A 91 2.48 7.23 -15.73
C LEU A 91 3.67 6.79 -14.86
N VAL A 92 4.15 7.71 -14.03
CA VAL A 92 5.22 7.40 -13.07
C VAL A 92 4.60 6.69 -11.88
N VAL A 93 5.07 5.47 -11.62
CA VAL A 93 4.71 4.67 -10.45
C VAL A 93 5.89 4.64 -9.50
N ASP A 94 5.70 5.22 -8.34
CA ASP A 94 6.68 5.26 -7.25
C ASP A 94 5.97 5.31 -5.89
N THR A 95 6.69 5.55 -4.82
CA THR A 95 6.16 5.61 -3.45
C THR A 95 5.72 7.00 -3.00
N THR A 96 5.68 7.96 -3.92
CA THR A 96 4.99 9.23 -3.68
C THR A 96 3.47 9.02 -3.71
N ARG A 97 2.73 9.99 -3.20
CA ARG A 97 1.26 9.92 -3.23
C ARG A 97 0.73 9.87 -4.66
N GLY A 98 1.31 10.64 -5.58
CA GLY A 98 0.98 10.61 -7.01
C GLY A 98 1.34 9.28 -7.65
N GLY A 99 2.51 8.71 -7.33
CA GLY A 99 2.93 7.40 -7.80
C GLY A 99 2.00 6.27 -7.36
N VAL A 100 1.55 6.30 -6.09
CA VAL A 100 0.53 5.36 -5.58
C VAL A 100 -0.81 5.53 -6.31
N MET A 101 -1.26 6.78 -6.54
CA MET A 101 -2.47 7.06 -7.32
C MET A 101 -2.36 6.48 -8.75
N ASN A 102 -1.22 6.70 -9.41
CA ASN A 102 -0.97 6.18 -10.74
C ASN A 102 -0.99 4.64 -10.78
N ALA A 103 -0.37 3.98 -9.78
CA ALA A 103 -0.38 2.53 -9.66
C ALA A 103 -1.81 1.96 -9.53
N LEU A 104 -2.61 2.54 -8.65
CA LEU A 104 -4.00 2.13 -8.44
C LEU A 104 -4.87 2.39 -9.69
N TYR A 105 -4.67 3.53 -10.33
CA TYR A 105 -5.37 3.86 -11.58
C TYR A 105 -5.03 2.89 -12.70
N GLN A 106 -3.78 2.44 -12.84
CA GLN A 106 -3.37 1.50 -13.89
C GLN A 106 -4.17 0.19 -13.82
N GLU A 107 -4.42 -0.32 -12.60
CA GLU A 107 -5.23 -1.52 -12.43
C GLU A 107 -6.70 -1.30 -12.85
N ALA A 108 -7.27 -0.15 -12.52
CA ALA A 108 -8.63 0.20 -12.90
C ALA A 108 -8.76 0.51 -14.41
N ALA A 109 -7.72 1.12 -15.00
CA ALA A 109 -7.71 1.55 -16.40
C ALA A 109 -7.72 0.40 -17.42
N ALA A 110 -7.49 -0.83 -16.96
CA ALA A 110 -7.66 -2.04 -17.78
C ALA A 110 -9.13 -2.37 -18.08
N TYR A 111 -10.06 -1.68 -17.43
CA TYR A 111 -11.49 -1.91 -17.55
C TYR A 111 -12.25 -0.65 -17.98
N ASP A 112 -13.40 -0.84 -18.65
CA ASP A 112 -14.28 0.25 -19.07
C ASP A 112 -15.14 0.71 -17.89
N LEU A 113 -14.54 1.53 -17.02
CA LEU A 113 -15.18 2.09 -15.84
C LEU A 113 -15.58 3.54 -16.10
N PRO A 114 -16.76 4.00 -15.61
CA PRO A 114 -17.18 5.38 -15.77
C PRO A 114 -16.13 6.39 -15.28
N GLY A 115 -15.73 7.32 -16.14
CA GLY A 115 -14.76 8.37 -15.83
C GLY A 115 -13.28 7.96 -15.90
N VAL A 116 -12.99 6.71 -16.22
CA VAL A 116 -11.60 6.21 -16.29
C VAL A 116 -10.79 6.92 -17.39
N GLU A 117 -11.44 7.41 -18.44
CA GLU A 117 -10.82 8.18 -19.53
C GLU A 117 -10.35 9.57 -19.11
N GLU A 118 -10.80 10.09 -17.96
CA GLU A 118 -10.43 11.41 -17.46
C GLU A 118 -9.03 11.44 -16.83
N GLY A 119 -8.41 10.27 -16.66
CA GLY A 119 -7.08 10.11 -16.09
C GLY A 119 -7.07 9.92 -14.56
N PRO A 120 -5.87 9.66 -13.97
CA PRO A 120 -5.76 9.18 -12.60
C PRO A 120 -6.35 10.14 -11.55
N GLU A 121 -6.05 11.43 -11.65
CA GLU A 121 -6.51 12.41 -10.65
C GLU A 121 -8.03 12.57 -10.67
N ALA A 122 -8.61 12.81 -11.85
CA ALA A 122 -10.04 13.03 -12.01
C ALA A 122 -10.83 11.77 -11.64
N PHE A 123 -10.42 10.61 -12.14
CA PHE A 123 -11.06 9.33 -11.85
C PHE A 123 -11.06 9.00 -10.34
N LEU A 124 -9.87 9.04 -9.69
CA LEU A 124 -9.75 8.68 -8.28
C LEU A 124 -10.45 9.69 -7.36
N THR A 125 -10.45 10.97 -7.74
CA THR A 125 -11.19 12.00 -7.00
C THR A 125 -12.69 11.83 -7.18
N GLY A 126 -13.15 11.57 -8.40
CA GLY A 126 -14.56 11.32 -8.73
C GLY A 126 -15.15 10.14 -7.96
N LEU A 127 -14.37 9.09 -7.76
CA LEU A 127 -14.74 7.94 -6.93
C LEU A 127 -14.60 8.18 -5.41
N GLY A 128 -14.08 9.34 -4.98
CA GLY A 128 -13.80 9.60 -3.56
C GLY A 128 -12.64 8.82 -2.97
N VAL A 129 -11.83 8.18 -3.82
CA VAL A 129 -10.64 7.41 -3.42
C VAL A 129 -9.58 8.34 -2.82
N VAL A 130 -9.38 9.48 -3.47
CA VAL A 130 -8.43 10.51 -3.05
C VAL A 130 -9.18 11.79 -2.70
N GLN A 131 -8.83 12.34 -1.55
CA GLN A 131 -9.33 13.63 -1.10
C GLN A 131 -8.13 14.56 -0.92
N GLY A 132 -8.21 15.75 -1.48
CA GLY A 132 -7.24 16.82 -1.27
C GLY A 132 -7.50 17.57 0.03
N ASP A 133 -6.60 18.49 0.34
CA ASP A 133 -6.75 19.45 1.44
C ASP A 133 -7.56 20.70 1.04
N GLY A 134 -8.18 20.67 -0.14
CA GLY A 134 -8.90 21.76 -0.76
C GLY A 134 -8.02 22.65 -1.66
N ALA A 135 -6.70 22.53 -1.59
CA ALA A 135 -5.76 23.27 -2.43
C ALA A 135 -5.03 22.36 -3.42
N SER A 136 -4.71 21.13 -3.01
CA SER A 136 -3.99 20.16 -3.87
C SER A 136 -4.23 18.72 -3.41
N LEU A 137 -3.83 17.76 -4.25
CA LEU A 137 -3.78 16.33 -3.90
C LEU A 137 -2.47 15.94 -3.20
N ALA A 138 -1.52 16.89 -3.07
CA ALA A 138 -0.19 16.68 -2.51
C ALA A 138 0.56 15.48 -3.14
N ALA A 139 0.52 15.38 -4.47
CA ALA A 139 1.03 14.24 -5.24
C ALA A 139 2.53 13.98 -5.02
N GLU A 140 3.32 15.04 -4.86
CA GLU A 140 4.78 14.97 -4.75
C GLU A 140 5.29 14.50 -3.37
N ARG A 141 4.42 14.48 -2.36
CA ARG A 141 4.86 14.05 -1.04
C ARG A 141 4.93 12.53 -0.92
N THR A 142 5.79 12.08 -0.01
CA THR A 142 5.83 10.67 0.39
C THR A 142 4.45 10.20 0.86
N CYS A 143 4.04 9.02 0.39
CA CYS A 143 2.83 8.35 0.83
C CYS A 143 3.14 7.45 2.03
N THR A 144 2.34 7.50 3.09
CA THR A 144 2.45 6.51 4.16
C THR A 144 1.73 5.22 3.76
N TYR A 145 2.14 4.10 4.36
CA TYR A 145 1.49 2.82 4.11
C TYR A 145 0.00 2.87 4.44
N GLN A 146 -0.37 3.52 5.55
CA GLN A 146 -1.77 3.77 5.93
C GLN A 146 -2.56 4.50 4.84
N GLU A 147 -2.00 5.55 4.25
CA GLU A 147 -2.68 6.30 3.19
C GLU A 147 -2.84 5.46 1.92
N ALA A 148 -1.81 4.73 1.54
CA ALA A 148 -1.87 3.83 0.39
C ALA A 148 -2.96 2.76 0.58
N MET A 149 -3.03 2.15 1.77
CA MET A 149 -4.08 1.18 2.11
C MET A 149 -5.48 1.79 2.05
N VAL A 150 -5.68 3.01 2.57
CA VAL A 150 -6.99 3.68 2.52
C VAL A 150 -7.39 3.96 1.08
N MET A 151 -6.48 4.44 0.23
CA MET A 151 -6.76 4.65 -1.19
C MET A 151 -7.14 3.33 -1.88
N THR A 152 -6.37 2.26 -1.64
CA THR A 152 -6.65 0.93 -2.19
C THR A 152 -8.01 0.40 -1.75
N ASN A 153 -8.32 0.49 -0.45
CA ASN A 153 -9.59 0.06 0.12
C ASN A 153 -10.78 0.81 -0.51
N ARG A 154 -10.67 2.13 -0.60
CA ARG A 154 -11.71 2.97 -1.22
C ARG A 154 -11.90 2.66 -2.69
N LEU A 155 -10.83 2.43 -3.45
CA LEU A 155 -10.93 2.07 -4.87
C LEU A 155 -11.71 0.77 -5.07
N ILE A 156 -11.33 -0.29 -4.34
CA ILE A 156 -12.03 -1.58 -4.40
C ILE A 156 -13.51 -1.40 -4.05
N LEU A 157 -13.81 -0.76 -2.93
CA LEU A 157 -15.18 -0.55 -2.48
C LEU A 157 -15.99 0.28 -3.47
N ALA A 158 -15.45 1.38 -4.00
CA ALA A 158 -16.15 2.25 -4.94
C ALA A 158 -16.50 1.52 -6.24
N ILE A 159 -15.56 0.71 -6.77
CA ILE A 159 -15.84 -0.08 -7.97
C ILE A 159 -16.92 -1.14 -7.69
N TYR A 160 -16.83 -1.86 -6.56
CA TYR A 160 -17.83 -2.86 -6.19
C TYR A 160 -19.20 -2.24 -5.88
N ASP A 161 -19.24 -1.03 -5.33
CA ASP A 161 -20.49 -0.30 -5.08
C ASP A 161 -21.18 0.14 -6.37
N GLY A 162 -20.44 0.34 -7.44
CA GLY A 162 -20.96 0.59 -8.78
C GLY A 162 -21.51 -0.65 -9.49
N GLN A 163 -21.29 -1.86 -8.95
CA GLN A 163 -21.72 -3.12 -9.56
C GLN A 163 -23.05 -3.61 -9.00
N ASP A 164 -23.63 -4.62 -9.65
CA ASP A 164 -24.85 -5.30 -9.19
C ASP A 164 -24.67 -5.96 -7.81
N ALA A 165 -25.76 -6.12 -7.08
CA ALA A 165 -25.77 -6.71 -5.74
C ALA A 165 -25.12 -8.12 -5.69
N GLY A 166 -25.24 -8.89 -6.79
CA GLY A 166 -24.57 -10.20 -6.93
C GLY A 166 -23.06 -10.11 -6.92
N SER A 167 -22.50 -9.12 -7.62
CA SER A 167 -21.06 -8.89 -7.70
C SER A 167 -20.47 -8.44 -6.36
N LYS A 168 -21.21 -7.68 -5.55
CA LYS A 168 -20.78 -7.28 -4.21
C LYS A 168 -20.50 -8.47 -3.28
N GLY A 169 -21.19 -9.60 -3.49
CA GLY A 169 -20.90 -10.83 -2.75
C GLY A 169 -19.54 -11.44 -3.03
N LEU A 170 -18.89 -11.11 -4.16
CA LEU A 170 -17.58 -11.60 -4.52
C LEU A 170 -16.45 -10.92 -3.72
N LEU A 171 -16.68 -9.69 -3.23
CA LEU A 171 -15.70 -8.90 -2.48
C LEU A 171 -15.14 -9.67 -1.28
N TRP A 172 -16.02 -10.40 -0.58
CA TRP A 172 -15.70 -11.09 0.67
C TRP A 172 -15.41 -12.58 0.52
N LYS A 173 -15.46 -13.10 -0.71
CA LYS A 173 -15.08 -14.48 -1.01
C LYS A 173 -13.57 -14.52 -1.25
N ALA A 174 -12.82 -14.78 -0.21
CA ALA A 174 -11.40 -15.11 -0.29
C ALA A 174 -11.22 -16.61 -0.51
#